data_9039f655430b3e91e423bf102773a468
#
_entry.id   9039f655430b3e91e423bf102773a468
#
_cell.length_a   1.000
_cell.length_b   1.000
_cell.length_c   1.000
_cell.angle_alpha   90.00
_cell.angle_beta   90.00
_cell.angle_gamma   90.00
#
_symmetry.space_group_name_H-M   'P 1'
#
loop_
_entity.id
_entity.type
_entity.pdbx_description
1 polymer ?
#
loop_
_entity_poly.entity_id
_entity_poly.type
_entity_poly.pdbx_seq_one_letter_code
_entity_poly.pdbx_strand_id
1 'polypeptide(L)'
;LKILYTNFHPRNGGGHVTYIMNLARGLRHAHEITVATPGSSRLYRYAGELPGVRVADIRFRSRASALFGEAAALRRLIRHEGYDLIHVNGSTDHRLAMIATLGMRRPPIVFTKHNDLPLDTVGHRMRARFGTDRVIAVSEFVAGLLRRSPYGRLPIATIRHGIDTDFFAPPSAALRPGLREKYFGATAPGKILLGSSGGTDYDKGWLDLLAGLAQLAPENRQRFRVLVAGDPPDEAKMARVRELGVQDQVVFPGLLDDVRPALAACDVGFVLSYREALSFACREVMSLGLPALVSNAGGLPENVIDGRDGWVVPVRDPRAIAAVLQGMLDDPSRTAAMGAAAREKSLSDFGLAKFVEATFAVYQAALDGR
;
A
#
# COMPACT_ATOMS: atom_id res chain seq x y z
N LEU A 1 -10.29 -0.40 -25.07
CA LEU A 1 -8.92 -0.90 -25.10
C LEU A 1 -8.84 -2.29 -24.52
N LYS A 2 -7.89 -3.09 -25.01
CA LYS A 2 -7.46 -4.37 -24.42
C LYS A 2 -6.20 -4.13 -23.59
N ILE A 3 -6.30 -4.24 -22.26
CA ILE A 3 -5.21 -3.90 -21.33
C ILE A 3 -4.71 -5.16 -20.63
N LEU A 4 -3.39 -5.38 -20.68
CA LEU A 4 -2.72 -6.47 -19.98
C LEU A 4 -2.01 -5.92 -18.74
N TYR A 5 -2.48 -6.28 -17.55
CA TYR A 5 -1.74 -6.09 -16.30
C TYR A 5 -0.85 -7.29 -16.02
N THR A 6 0.37 -7.04 -15.54
CA THR A 6 1.27 -8.12 -15.11
C THR A 6 1.70 -7.95 -13.66
N ASN A 7 1.88 -9.07 -12.96
CA ASN A 7 2.43 -9.12 -11.60
C ASN A 7 3.15 -10.44 -11.36
N PHE A 8 4.33 -10.38 -10.78
CA PHE A 8 5.19 -11.55 -10.56
C PHE A 8 5.04 -12.21 -9.18
N HIS A 9 4.33 -11.61 -8.23
CA HIS A 9 4.22 -12.13 -6.86
C HIS A 9 3.45 -13.46 -6.80
N PRO A 10 4.08 -14.55 -6.30
CA PRO A 10 3.46 -15.87 -6.33
C PRO A 10 2.47 -16.14 -5.18
N ARG A 11 2.41 -15.27 -4.19
CA ARG A 11 1.56 -15.39 -2.98
C ARG A 11 0.75 -14.12 -2.74
N ASN A 12 1.02 -13.41 -1.63
CA ASN A 12 0.19 -12.29 -1.18
C ASN A 12 0.32 -11.01 -2.02
N GLY A 13 1.52 -10.63 -2.49
CA GLY A 13 1.74 -9.45 -3.34
C GLY A 13 1.42 -8.08 -2.71
N GLY A 14 0.87 -8.04 -1.50
CA GLY A 14 0.63 -6.80 -0.75
C GLY A 14 -0.08 -5.71 -1.55
N GLY A 15 0.44 -4.48 -1.48
CA GLY A 15 -0.11 -3.31 -2.16
C GLY A 15 -0.20 -3.42 -3.69
N HIS A 16 0.60 -4.28 -4.34
CA HIS A 16 0.48 -4.55 -5.78
C HIS A 16 -0.87 -5.16 -6.14
N VAL A 17 -1.38 -6.08 -5.30
CA VAL A 17 -2.70 -6.71 -5.51
C VAL A 17 -3.80 -5.64 -5.43
N THR A 18 -3.81 -4.85 -4.37
CA THR A 18 -4.78 -3.77 -4.19
C THR A 18 -4.74 -2.77 -5.34
N TYR A 19 -3.54 -2.37 -5.77
CA TYR A 19 -3.34 -1.44 -6.88
C TYR A 19 -3.96 -1.95 -8.19
N ILE A 20 -3.62 -3.18 -8.59
CA ILE A 20 -4.12 -3.78 -9.84
C ILE A 20 -5.62 -4.04 -9.77
N MET A 21 -6.12 -4.53 -8.63
CA MET A 21 -7.56 -4.77 -8.45
C MET A 21 -8.37 -3.48 -8.51
N ASN A 22 -7.86 -2.37 -7.95
CA ASN A 22 -8.51 -1.07 -8.02
C ASN A 22 -8.60 -0.56 -9.46
N LEU A 23 -7.53 -0.69 -10.25
CA LEU A 23 -7.55 -0.34 -11.68
C LEU A 23 -8.49 -1.26 -12.48
N ALA A 24 -8.42 -2.57 -12.24
CA ALA A 24 -9.30 -3.52 -12.92
C ALA A 24 -10.78 -3.26 -12.63
N ARG A 25 -11.14 -2.98 -11.37
CA ARG A 25 -12.51 -2.62 -10.99
C ARG A 25 -12.98 -1.34 -11.69
N GLY A 26 -12.14 -0.31 -11.72
CA GLY A 26 -12.48 0.98 -12.32
C GLY A 26 -12.60 0.96 -13.84
N LEU A 27 -11.83 0.11 -14.53
CA LEU A 27 -11.74 0.10 -15.99
C LEU A 27 -12.53 -1.00 -16.69
N ARG A 28 -12.92 -2.07 -16.02
CA ARG A 28 -13.54 -3.27 -16.62
C ARG A 28 -14.85 -3.04 -17.36
N HIS A 29 -15.58 -1.99 -17.04
CA HIS A 29 -16.87 -1.69 -17.66
C HIS A 29 -16.73 -1.04 -19.05
N ALA A 30 -15.58 -0.41 -19.31
CA ALA A 30 -15.30 0.27 -20.58
C ALA A 30 -14.17 -0.38 -21.38
N HIS A 31 -13.43 -1.32 -20.79
CA HIS A 31 -12.20 -1.90 -21.36
C HIS A 31 -12.10 -3.40 -21.09
N GLU A 32 -11.47 -4.14 -21.98
CA GLU A 32 -11.14 -5.55 -21.81
C GLU A 32 -9.87 -5.68 -20.96
N ILE A 33 -10.01 -6.27 -19.77
CA ILE A 33 -8.90 -6.40 -18.81
C ILE A 33 -8.44 -7.85 -18.74
N THR A 34 -7.14 -8.05 -18.87
CA THR A 34 -6.49 -9.32 -18.56
C THR A 34 -5.41 -9.12 -17.50
N VAL A 35 -5.38 -9.99 -16.49
CA VAL A 35 -4.36 -9.99 -15.44
C VAL A 35 -3.50 -11.24 -15.59
N ALA A 36 -2.24 -11.07 -16.00
CA ALA A 36 -1.25 -12.15 -16.07
C ALA A 36 -0.44 -12.17 -14.76
N THR A 37 -0.56 -13.25 -14.02
CA THR A 37 0.08 -13.42 -12.70
C THR A 37 0.18 -14.94 -12.40
N PRO A 38 1.07 -15.37 -11.47
CA PRO A 38 1.12 -16.78 -11.08
C PRO A 38 -0.25 -17.29 -10.58
N GLY A 39 -0.68 -18.46 -11.08
CA GLY A 39 -1.96 -19.08 -10.70
C GLY A 39 -2.10 -19.37 -9.19
N SER A 40 -0.97 -19.45 -8.46
CA SER A 40 -0.94 -19.59 -7.01
C SER A 40 -1.11 -18.27 -6.25
N SER A 41 -1.17 -17.14 -6.96
CA SER A 41 -1.20 -15.80 -6.31
C SER A 41 -2.60 -15.41 -5.84
N ARG A 42 -2.63 -14.59 -4.78
CA ARG A 42 -3.87 -13.95 -4.31
C ARG A 42 -4.50 -13.09 -5.41
N LEU A 43 -3.69 -12.44 -6.23
CA LEU A 43 -4.16 -11.62 -7.35
C LEU A 43 -4.89 -12.45 -8.40
N TYR A 44 -4.39 -13.67 -8.73
CA TYR A 44 -5.05 -14.57 -9.69
C TYR A 44 -6.47 -14.91 -9.26
N ARG A 45 -6.63 -15.29 -7.98
CA ARG A 45 -7.93 -15.60 -7.39
C ARG A 45 -8.87 -14.40 -7.44
N TYR A 46 -8.46 -13.26 -6.91
CA TYR A 46 -9.31 -12.08 -6.83
C TYR A 46 -9.70 -11.50 -8.20
N ALA A 47 -8.76 -11.50 -9.14
CA ALA A 47 -9.05 -11.03 -10.49
C ALA A 47 -9.97 -12.01 -11.23
N GLY A 48 -9.83 -13.31 -11.01
CA GLY A 48 -10.71 -14.33 -11.58
C GLY A 48 -12.15 -14.30 -11.04
N GLU A 49 -12.32 -13.85 -9.80
CA GLU A 49 -13.64 -13.63 -9.19
C GLU A 49 -14.32 -12.32 -9.66
N LEU A 50 -13.58 -11.43 -10.34
CA LEU A 50 -14.09 -10.14 -10.79
C LEU A 50 -14.76 -10.26 -12.18
N PRO A 51 -16.09 -10.12 -12.31
CA PRO A 51 -16.78 -10.25 -13.60
C PRO A 51 -16.21 -9.31 -14.67
N GLY A 52 -15.98 -9.83 -15.87
CA GLY A 52 -15.43 -9.08 -17.01
C GLY A 52 -13.89 -8.95 -17.00
N VAL A 53 -13.20 -9.56 -16.05
CA VAL A 53 -11.73 -9.62 -16.00
C VAL A 53 -11.26 -11.03 -16.35
N ARG A 54 -10.32 -11.14 -17.28
CA ARG A 54 -9.67 -12.41 -17.63
C ARG A 54 -8.37 -12.57 -16.83
N VAL A 55 -8.00 -13.80 -16.50
CA VAL A 55 -6.73 -14.14 -15.85
C VAL A 55 -5.91 -15.07 -16.72
N ALA A 56 -4.58 -14.91 -16.68
CA ALA A 56 -3.63 -15.76 -17.36
C ALA A 56 -2.55 -16.23 -16.37
N ASP A 57 -2.35 -17.55 -16.26
CA ASP A 57 -1.29 -18.11 -15.40
C ASP A 57 0.07 -17.95 -16.07
N ILE A 58 0.82 -16.95 -15.66
CA ILE A 58 2.21 -16.71 -16.04
C ILE A 58 3.05 -16.62 -14.76
N ARG A 59 4.01 -17.52 -14.61
CA ARG A 59 4.75 -17.66 -13.32
C ARG A 59 5.80 -16.59 -13.08
N PHE A 60 6.27 -15.89 -14.09
CA PHE A 60 7.28 -14.81 -14.01
C PHE A 60 8.54 -15.21 -13.22
N ARG A 61 9.07 -16.42 -13.47
CA ARG A 61 10.26 -16.91 -12.79
C ARG A 61 11.51 -16.13 -13.23
N SER A 62 12.39 -15.85 -12.27
CA SER A 62 13.62 -15.11 -12.54
C SER A 62 14.80 -15.98 -12.98
N ARG A 63 14.71 -17.33 -12.87
CA ARG A 63 15.77 -18.27 -13.22
C ARG A 63 15.97 -18.31 -14.73
N ALA A 64 17.22 -18.26 -15.19
CA ALA A 64 17.58 -18.25 -16.61
C ALA A 64 16.96 -19.42 -17.39
N SER A 65 16.92 -20.63 -16.81
CA SER A 65 16.33 -21.82 -17.43
C SER A 65 14.82 -21.71 -17.71
N ALA A 66 14.08 -20.94 -16.93
CA ALA A 66 12.64 -20.76 -17.11
C ALA A 66 12.30 -19.50 -17.92
N LEU A 67 13.24 -18.54 -17.99
CA LEU A 67 13.00 -17.22 -18.56
C LEU A 67 12.51 -17.26 -20.01
N PHE A 68 13.15 -18.07 -20.86
CA PHE A 68 12.79 -18.16 -22.29
C PHE A 68 11.42 -18.82 -22.49
N GLY A 69 11.10 -19.88 -21.73
CA GLY A 69 9.80 -20.54 -21.81
C GLY A 69 8.65 -19.64 -21.40
N GLU A 70 8.85 -18.89 -20.31
CA GLU A 70 7.83 -17.95 -19.81
C GLU A 70 7.71 -16.71 -20.71
N ALA A 71 8.81 -16.20 -21.25
CA ALA A 71 8.79 -15.13 -22.25
C ALA A 71 8.06 -15.57 -23.54
N ALA A 72 8.26 -16.82 -23.98
CA ALA A 72 7.54 -17.38 -25.12
C ALA A 72 6.04 -17.53 -24.83
N ALA A 73 5.66 -17.95 -23.62
CA ALA A 73 4.26 -18.04 -23.19
C ALA A 73 3.60 -16.65 -23.17
N LEU A 74 4.24 -15.66 -22.56
CA LEU A 74 3.76 -14.28 -22.53
C LEU A 74 3.68 -13.68 -23.94
N ARG A 75 4.67 -13.97 -24.82
CA ARG A 75 4.66 -13.54 -26.23
C ARG A 75 3.49 -14.13 -27.01
N ARG A 76 3.19 -15.43 -26.81
CA ARG A 76 2.02 -16.06 -27.43
C ARG A 76 0.73 -15.39 -26.99
N LEU A 77 0.58 -15.16 -25.68
CA LEU A 77 -0.58 -14.46 -25.12
C LEU A 77 -0.74 -13.06 -25.75
N ILE A 78 0.33 -12.26 -25.79
CA ILE A 78 0.31 -10.89 -26.35
C ILE A 78 -0.08 -10.92 -27.84
N ARG A 79 0.46 -11.84 -28.62
CA ARG A 79 0.15 -11.95 -30.05
C ARG A 79 -1.26 -12.44 -30.34
N HIS A 80 -1.73 -13.42 -29.57
CA HIS A 80 -3.05 -14.03 -29.77
C HIS A 80 -4.17 -13.06 -29.41
N GLU A 81 -4.02 -12.37 -28.30
CA GLU A 81 -5.07 -11.49 -27.75
C GLU A 81 -5.06 -10.10 -28.38
N GLY A 82 -3.92 -9.62 -28.90
CA GLY A 82 -3.81 -8.30 -29.52
C GLY A 82 -4.06 -7.15 -28.56
N TYR A 83 -3.32 -7.10 -27.44
CA TYR A 83 -3.44 -6.03 -26.46
C TYR A 83 -3.03 -4.68 -27.02
N ASP A 84 -3.78 -3.63 -26.65
CA ASP A 84 -3.46 -2.24 -26.97
C ASP A 84 -2.37 -1.68 -26.05
N LEU A 85 -2.29 -2.19 -24.80
CA LEU A 85 -1.37 -1.69 -23.77
C LEU A 85 -0.98 -2.79 -22.77
N ILE A 86 0.28 -2.75 -22.33
CA ILE A 86 0.79 -3.59 -21.24
C ILE A 86 1.16 -2.71 -20.05
N HIS A 87 0.63 -3.01 -18.87
CA HIS A 87 0.99 -2.34 -17.63
C HIS A 87 1.74 -3.29 -16.69
N VAL A 88 3.03 -3.03 -16.48
CA VAL A 88 3.92 -3.85 -15.67
C VAL A 88 4.11 -3.23 -14.28
N ASN A 89 4.10 -4.08 -13.25
CA ASN A 89 4.03 -3.63 -11.85
C ASN A 89 5.24 -4.02 -10.98
N GLY A 90 6.17 -4.79 -11.52
CA GLY A 90 7.36 -5.21 -10.78
C GLY A 90 8.57 -5.43 -11.67
N SER A 91 9.73 -5.69 -11.09
CA SER A 91 10.96 -5.81 -11.86
C SER A 91 11.06 -7.10 -12.68
N THR A 92 10.45 -8.20 -12.20
CA THR A 92 10.52 -9.51 -12.87
C THR A 92 9.55 -9.60 -14.04
N ASP A 93 8.28 -9.21 -13.83
CA ASP A 93 7.28 -9.15 -14.88
C ASP A 93 7.63 -8.11 -15.95
N HIS A 94 8.18 -6.96 -15.56
CA HIS A 94 8.69 -5.95 -16.47
C HIS A 94 9.83 -6.49 -17.38
N ARG A 95 10.80 -7.22 -16.80
CA ARG A 95 11.87 -7.85 -17.56
C ARG A 95 11.29 -8.87 -18.55
N LEU A 96 10.33 -9.68 -18.10
CA LEU A 96 9.72 -10.69 -18.94
C LEU A 96 8.91 -10.06 -20.08
N ALA A 97 8.15 -9.01 -19.81
CA ALA A 97 7.41 -8.26 -20.83
C ALA A 97 8.34 -7.64 -21.87
N MET A 98 9.47 -7.05 -21.45
CA MET A 98 10.50 -6.55 -22.37
C MET A 98 11.00 -7.66 -23.30
N ILE A 99 11.40 -8.82 -22.74
CA ILE A 99 11.95 -9.94 -23.55
C ILE A 99 10.87 -10.51 -24.47
N ALA A 100 9.66 -10.72 -23.98
CA ALA A 100 8.54 -11.25 -24.76
C ALA A 100 8.18 -10.38 -25.97
N THR A 101 8.45 -9.09 -25.88
CA THR A 101 8.09 -8.12 -26.93
C THR A 101 9.26 -7.72 -27.85
N LEU A 102 10.47 -8.21 -27.61
CA LEU A 102 11.63 -7.95 -28.49
C LEU A 102 11.36 -8.40 -29.94
N GLY A 103 11.71 -7.53 -30.91
CA GLY A 103 11.60 -7.84 -32.34
C GLY A 103 10.16 -7.96 -32.84
N MET A 104 9.17 -7.42 -32.13
CA MET A 104 7.80 -7.31 -32.62
C MET A 104 7.30 -5.84 -32.55
N ARG A 105 6.29 -5.49 -33.35
CA ARG A 105 5.52 -4.25 -33.16
C ARG A 105 4.72 -4.44 -31.87
N ARG A 106 5.30 -4.04 -30.73
CA ARG A 106 4.72 -4.27 -29.41
C ARG A 106 3.70 -3.21 -29.01
N PRO A 107 2.73 -3.53 -28.14
CA PRO A 107 1.94 -2.52 -27.46
C PRO A 107 2.84 -1.59 -26.60
N PRO A 108 2.44 -0.35 -26.30
CA PRO A 108 3.13 0.47 -25.31
C PRO A 108 3.18 -0.22 -23.96
N ILE A 109 4.31 -0.06 -23.26
CA ILE A 109 4.53 -0.59 -21.92
C ILE A 109 4.57 0.57 -20.93
N VAL A 110 3.61 0.59 -20.01
CA VAL A 110 3.59 1.48 -18.86
C VAL A 110 4.14 0.73 -17.65
N PHE A 111 5.08 1.34 -16.95
CA PHE A 111 5.68 0.77 -15.74
C PHE A 111 5.30 1.56 -14.51
N THR A 112 4.67 0.93 -13.50
CA THR A 112 4.48 1.54 -12.18
C THR A 112 5.55 1.08 -11.20
N LYS A 113 6.23 2.05 -10.59
CA LYS A 113 7.21 1.83 -9.52
C LYS A 113 6.53 1.93 -8.16
N HIS A 114 6.46 0.79 -7.45
CA HIS A 114 5.72 0.63 -6.18
C HIS A 114 6.58 0.67 -4.93
N ASN A 115 7.90 0.70 -5.05
CA ASN A 115 8.82 0.62 -3.91
C ASN A 115 9.99 1.59 -4.05
N ASP A 116 10.77 1.72 -2.99
CA ASP A 116 11.92 2.60 -2.86
C ASP A 116 13.27 1.95 -3.22
N LEU A 117 13.24 0.73 -3.79
CA LEU A 117 14.47 0.04 -4.17
C LEU A 117 15.22 0.77 -5.29
N PRO A 118 16.57 0.80 -5.26
CA PRO A 118 17.40 1.43 -6.29
C PRO A 118 17.13 0.90 -7.70
N LEU A 119 17.39 1.76 -8.71
CA LEU A 119 17.12 1.49 -10.13
C LEU A 119 18.38 1.71 -10.99
N ASP A 120 19.55 1.24 -10.53
CA ASP A 120 20.87 1.54 -11.06
C ASP A 120 21.56 0.41 -11.85
N THR A 121 20.92 -0.78 -11.91
CA THR A 121 21.51 -1.94 -12.58
C THR A 121 21.44 -1.86 -14.11
N VAL A 122 22.28 -2.65 -14.79
CA VAL A 122 22.23 -2.82 -16.27
C VAL A 122 20.82 -3.27 -16.70
N GLY A 123 20.19 -4.17 -15.94
CA GLY A 123 18.81 -4.59 -16.20
C GLY A 123 17.80 -3.45 -16.19
N HIS A 124 17.99 -2.42 -15.34
CA HIS A 124 17.15 -1.22 -15.36
C HIS A 124 17.39 -0.36 -16.59
N ARG A 125 18.66 -0.21 -17.03
CA ARG A 125 18.98 0.50 -18.28
C ARG A 125 18.34 -0.16 -19.51
N MET A 126 18.41 -1.49 -19.58
CA MET A 126 17.78 -2.27 -20.66
C MET A 126 16.27 -2.11 -20.67
N ARG A 127 15.59 -2.26 -19.53
CA ARG A 127 14.14 -2.09 -19.43
C ARG A 127 13.71 -0.66 -19.78
N ALA A 128 14.42 0.34 -19.27
CA ALA A 128 14.14 1.75 -19.58
C ALA A 128 14.31 2.05 -21.07
N ARG A 129 15.23 1.36 -21.78
CA ARG A 129 15.53 1.61 -23.21
C ARG A 129 14.61 0.84 -24.16
N PHE A 130 14.27 -0.40 -23.81
CA PHE A 130 13.62 -1.35 -24.73
C PHE A 130 12.24 -1.82 -24.27
N GLY A 131 11.90 -1.64 -23.01
CA GLY A 131 10.70 -2.20 -22.38
C GLY A 131 9.83 -1.19 -21.65
N THR A 132 9.96 0.12 -21.92
CA THR A 132 9.17 1.14 -21.22
C THR A 132 8.91 2.33 -22.14
N ASP A 133 7.66 2.76 -22.21
CA ASP A 133 7.26 3.97 -22.95
C ASP A 133 6.88 5.10 -21.98
N ARG A 134 6.25 4.77 -20.84
CA ARG A 134 5.89 5.74 -19.79
C ARG A 134 6.05 5.11 -18.41
N VAL A 135 6.24 5.95 -17.40
CA VAL A 135 6.46 5.53 -16.03
C VAL A 135 5.46 6.21 -15.10
N ILE A 136 4.90 5.45 -14.18
CA ILE A 136 4.08 5.96 -13.08
C ILE A 136 4.87 5.79 -11.77
N ALA A 137 5.03 6.87 -11.03
CA ALA A 137 5.54 6.91 -9.67
C ALA A 137 4.36 6.98 -8.69
N VAL A 138 4.35 6.14 -7.67
CA VAL A 138 3.25 6.14 -6.68
C VAL A 138 3.32 7.31 -5.68
N SER A 139 4.41 8.08 -5.69
CA SER A 139 4.63 9.25 -4.84
C SER A 139 5.69 10.19 -5.44
N GLU A 140 5.80 11.42 -4.98
CA GLU A 140 6.88 12.34 -5.39
C GLU A 140 8.25 11.84 -4.94
N PHE A 141 8.32 11.19 -3.78
CA PHE A 141 9.52 10.51 -3.33
C PHE A 141 10.00 9.48 -4.37
N VAL A 142 9.11 8.61 -4.83
CA VAL A 142 9.42 7.59 -5.86
C VAL A 142 9.72 8.26 -7.21
N ALA A 143 9.03 9.34 -7.58
CA ALA A 143 9.32 10.11 -8.78
C ALA A 143 10.73 10.70 -8.74
N GLY A 144 11.18 11.18 -7.58
CA GLY A 144 12.55 11.63 -7.36
C GLY A 144 13.59 10.53 -7.59
N LEU A 145 13.31 9.29 -7.17
CA LEU A 145 14.18 8.13 -7.45
C LEU A 145 14.22 7.81 -8.95
N LEU A 146 13.08 7.83 -9.61
CA LEU A 146 12.97 7.57 -11.04
C LEU A 146 13.71 8.61 -11.87
N ARG A 147 13.58 9.91 -11.57
CA ARG A 147 14.26 11.01 -12.28
C ARG A 147 15.80 10.86 -12.20
N ARG A 148 16.33 10.31 -11.09
CA ARG A 148 17.78 10.05 -10.89
C ARG A 148 18.23 8.67 -11.39
N SER A 149 17.38 7.93 -12.10
CA SER A 149 17.63 6.59 -12.61
C SER A 149 17.66 6.56 -14.15
N PRO A 150 17.96 5.43 -14.80
CA PRO A 150 17.82 5.27 -16.26
C PRO A 150 16.44 5.60 -16.81
N TYR A 151 15.39 5.59 -15.98
CA TYR A 151 14.03 5.94 -16.37
C TYR A 151 13.80 7.46 -16.45
N GLY A 152 14.71 8.30 -15.93
CA GLY A 152 14.55 9.75 -15.88
C GLY A 152 14.43 10.45 -17.24
N ARG A 153 14.77 9.78 -18.34
CA ARG A 153 14.60 10.25 -19.71
C ARG A 153 13.21 9.98 -20.31
N LEU A 154 12.38 9.20 -19.61
CA LEU A 154 11.02 8.87 -20.02
C LEU A 154 10.02 9.82 -19.36
N PRO A 155 8.82 9.98 -19.94
CA PRO A 155 7.75 10.69 -19.25
C PRO A 155 7.37 9.96 -17.95
N ILE A 156 7.45 10.66 -16.83
CA ILE A 156 7.11 10.18 -15.49
C ILE A 156 5.90 10.94 -14.99
N ALA A 157 4.83 10.23 -14.65
CA ALA A 157 3.66 10.77 -13.97
C ALA A 157 3.66 10.34 -12.50
N THR A 158 3.44 11.28 -11.58
CA THR A 158 3.19 10.94 -10.17
C THR A 158 1.70 10.72 -9.98
N ILE A 159 1.31 9.47 -9.69
CA ILE A 159 -0.07 9.09 -9.44
C ILE A 159 -0.14 8.32 -8.14
N ARG A 160 -0.60 8.98 -7.11
CA ARG A 160 -0.82 8.35 -5.80
C ARG A 160 -1.99 7.39 -5.92
N HIS A 161 -1.82 6.16 -5.44
CA HIS A 161 -2.86 5.14 -5.56
C HIS A 161 -4.14 5.48 -4.78
N GLY A 162 -5.28 5.27 -5.42
CA GLY A 162 -6.59 5.50 -4.81
C GLY A 162 -7.05 4.35 -3.91
N ILE A 163 -8.00 4.66 -3.04
CA ILE A 163 -8.73 3.68 -2.25
C ILE A 163 -10.23 3.86 -2.44
N ASP A 164 -10.99 2.83 -2.15
CA ASP A 164 -12.44 2.88 -2.09
C ASP A 164 -12.85 3.54 -0.77
N THR A 165 -13.15 4.84 -0.82
CA THR A 165 -13.48 5.66 0.34
C THR A 165 -14.87 5.35 0.93
N ASP A 166 -15.75 4.70 0.17
CA ASP A 166 -17.04 4.24 0.65
C ASP A 166 -16.90 2.91 1.38
N PHE A 167 -16.05 2.01 0.86
CA PHE A 167 -15.70 0.77 1.54
C PHE A 167 -14.97 1.03 2.87
N PHE A 168 -14.06 2.01 2.91
CA PHE A 168 -13.36 2.45 4.12
C PHE A 168 -14.07 3.66 4.77
N ALA A 169 -15.38 3.70 4.78
CA ALA A 169 -16.13 4.74 5.49
C ALA A 169 -16.13 4.51 7.01
N PRO A 170 -16.17 5.59 7.82
CA PRO A 170 -16.35 5.47 9.26
C PRO A 170 -17.62 4.65 9.58
N PRO A 171 -17.59 3.76 10.58
CA PRO A 171 -18.79 3.05 11.00
C PRO A 171 -19.80 4.02 11.64
N SER A 172 -21.06 3.62 11.67
CA SER A 172 -22.04 4.38 12.48
C SER A 172 -21.61 4.43 13.94
N ALA A 173 -21.91 5.53 14.63
CA ALA A 173 -21.57 5.72 16.04
C ALA A 173 -22.09 4.58 16.93
N ALA A 174 -23.24 3.99 16.60
CA ALA A 174 -23.84 2.89 17.34
C ALA A 174 -23.03 1.58 17.28
N LEU A 175 -22.26 1.34 16.23
CA LEU A 175 -21.46 0.11 16.09
C LEU A 175 -20.13 0.18 16.84
N ARG A 176 -19.59 1.37 17.05
CA ARG A 176 -18.24 1.56 17.59
C ARG A 176 -18.03 0.95 18.98
N PRO A 177 -18.96 1.06 19.96
CA PRO A 177 -18.78 0.43 21.27
C PRO A 177 -18.61 -1.09 21.17
N GLY A 178 -19.43 -1.78 20.37
CA GLY A 178 -19.32 -3.23 20.19
C GLY A 178 -18.02 -3.65 19.49
N LEU A 179 -17.52 -2.84 18.55
CA LEU A 179 -16.21 -3.08 17.93
C LEU A 179 -15.07 -2.92 18.94
N ARG A 180 -15.13 -1.91 19.80
CA ARG A 180 -14.15 -1.69 20.89
C ARG A 180 -14.13 -2.88 21.86
N GLU A 181 -15.29 -3.34 22.30
CA GLU A 181 -15.40 -4.49 23.17
C GLU A 181 -14.84 -5.76 22.51
N LYS A 182 -15.18 -5.99 21.23
CA LYS A 182 -14.68 -7.14 20.45
C LYS A 182 -13.17 -7.24 20.42
N TYR A 183 -12.47 -6.13 20.16
CA TYR A 183 -11.03 -6.14 19.90
C TYR A 183 -10.19 -5.80 21.15
N PHE A 184 -10.72 -5.07 22.11
CA PHE A 184 -9.98 -4.61 23.29
C PHE A 184 -10.59 -5.10 24.61
N GLY A 185 -11.74 -5.76 24.56
CA GLY A 185 -12.44 -6.28 25.74
C GLY A 185 -12.96 -5.16 26.66
N ALA A 186 -13.27 -5.53 27.90
CA ALA A 186 -13.80 -4.62 28.93
C ALA A 186 -12.82 -3.47 29.34
N THR A 187 -11.58 -3.54 28.88
CA THR A 187 -10.56 -2.50 29.18
C THR A 187 -10.60 -1.29 28.25
N ALA A 188 -11.43 -1.31 27.20
CA ALA A 188 -11.53 -0.24 26.21
C ALA A 188 -12.12 1.10 26.71
N PRO A 189 -13.12 1.14 27.63
CA PRO A 189 -13.73 2.39 28.06
C PRO A 189 -12.70 3.36 28.65
N GLY A 190 -12.77 4.63 28.22
CA GLY A 190 -11.90 5.71 28.69
C GLY A 190 -10.45 5.63 28.25
N LYS A 191 -10.10 4.71 27.33
CA LYS A 191 -8.76 4.58 26.76
C LYS A 191 -8.69 5.21 25.36
N ILE A 192 -7.49 5.63 24.98
CA ILE A 192 -7.12 5.99 23.61
C ILE A 192 -6.62 4.71 22.91
N LEU A 193 -7.27 4.37 21.80
CA LEU A 193 -7.02 3.12 21.08
C LEU A 193 -6.26 3.45 19.78
N LEU A 194 -5.04 2.90 19.65
CA LEU A 194 -4.24 3.04 18.44
C LEU A 194 -4.30 1.74 17.64
N GLY A 195 -4.38 1.82 16.31
CA GLY A 195 -4.46 0.64 15.45
C GLY A 195 -3.61 0.70 14.22
N SER A 196 -3.07 -0.46 13.81
CA SER A 196 -2.35 -0.63 12.55
C SER A 196 -2.70 -1.95 11.88
N SER A 197 -2.85 -1.91 10.56
CA SER A 197 -2.94 -3.07 9.68
C SER A 197 -1.63 -3.35 8.93
N GLY A 198 -0.54 -2.71 9.34
CA GLY A 198 0.76 -2.78 8.66
C GLY A 198 1.52 -4.09 8.86
N GLY A 199 1.06 -4.97 9.75
CA GLY A 199 1.75 -6.22 10.11
C GLY A 199 2.73 -6.06 11.26
N THR A 200 3.36 -7.17 11.64
CA THR A 200 4.25 -7.29 12.81
C THR A 200 5.73 -7.44 12.46
N ASP A 201 6.13 -7.19 11.22
CA ASP A 201 7.54 -7.17 10.84
C ASP A 201 8.28 -6.02 11.54
N TYR A 202 9.59 -6.21 11.81
CA TYR A 202 10.41 -5.21 12.52
C TYR A 202 10.43 -3.85 11.84
N ASP A 203 10.43 -3.84 10.51
CA ASP A 203 10.47 -2.61 9.71
C ASP A 203 9.14 -1.85 9.68
N LYS A 204 8.08 -2.38 10.32
CA LYS A 204 6.78 -1.70 10.46
C LYS A 204 6.71 -0.74 11.65
N GLY A 205 7.73 -0.70 12.50
CA GLY A 205 7.93 0.29 13.55
C GLY A 205 6.92 0.24 14.71
N TRP A 206 6.10 -0.80 14.81
CA TRP A 206 5.15 -0.95 15.93
C TRP A 206 5.87 -1.13 17.28
N LEU A 207 7.08 -1.70 17.28
CA LEU A 207 7.90 -1.78 18.50
C LEU A 207 8.42 -0.41 18.94
N ASP A 208 8.65 0.53 18.02
CA ASP A 208 9.01 1.90 18.37
C ASP A 208 7.83 2.64 19.00
N LEU A 209 6.58 2.36 18.54
CA LEU A 209 5.38 2.86 19.22
C LEU A 209 5.32 2.36 20.67
N LEU A 210 5.52 1.05 20.89
CA LEU A 210 5.52 0.48 22.24
C LEU A 210 6.67 1.02 23.09
N ALA A 211 7.84 1.25 22.49
CA ALA A 211 8.98 1.88 23.18
C ALA A 211 8.69 3.36 23.55
N GLY A 212 7.95 4.07 22.70
CA GLY A 212 7.46 5.42 23.02
C GLY A 212 6.43 5.40 24.14
N LEU A 213 5.48 4.46 24.08
CA LEU A 213 4.48 4.25 25.13
C LEU A 213 5.13 3.92 26.50
N ALA A 214 6.19 3.12 26.50
CA ALA A 214 6.94 2.77 27.71
C ALA A 214 7.63 3.97 28.39
N GLN A 215 7.88 5.08 27.66
CA GLN A 215 8.49 6.30 28.20
C GLN A 215 7.49 7.19 28.93
N LEU A 216 6.18 6.97 28.76
CA LEU A 216 5.17 7.73 29.51
C LEU A 216 5.14 7.32 30.98
N ALA A 217 4.72 8.26 31.85
CA ALA A 217 4.40 7.94 33.23
C ALA A 217 3.39 6.77 33.32
N PRO A 218 3.49 5.89 34.32
CA PRO A 218 2.65 4.67 34.41
C PRO A 218 1.15 4.95 34.29
N GLU A 219 0.64 6.02 34.91
CA GLU A 219 -0.74 6.45 34.87
C GLU A 219 -1.17 6.89 33.46
N ASN A 220 -0.32 7.58 32.73
CA ASN A 220 -0.56 8.02 31.35
C ASN A 220 -0.50 6.82 30.39
N ARG A 221 0.48 5.93 30.54
CA ARG A 221 0.63 4.72 29.75
C ARG A 221 -0.60 3.82 29.85
N GLN A 222 -1.21 3.67 31.01
CA GLN A 222 -2.43 2.90 31.22
C GLN A 222 -3.65 3.43 30.44
N ARG A 223 -3.61 4.69 29.97
CA ARG A 223 -4.66 5.29 29.18
C ARG A 223 -4.68 4.82 27.73
N PHE A 224 -3.69 4.07 27.29
CA PHE A 224 -3.56 3.59 25.91
C PHE A 224 -3.80 2.09 25.76
N ARG A 225 -4.30 1.69 24.58
CA ARG A 225 -4.26 0.33 24.05
C ARG A 225 -3.84 0.38 22.59
N VAL A 226 -3.10 -0.63 22.16
CA VAL A 226 -2.53 -0.70 20.81
C VAL A 226 -2.98 -2.01 20.16
N LEU A 227 -3.48 -1.93 18.94
CA LEU A 227 -3.84 -3.08 18.12
C LEU A 227 -2.89 -3.15 16.92
N VAL A 228 -2.25 -4.31 16.73
CA VAL A 228 -1.39 -4.59 15.56
C VAL A 228 -1.93 -5.81 14.83
N ALA A 229 -2.61 -5.58 13.71
CA ALA A 229 -3.13 -6.66 12.87
C ALA A 229 -2.06 -7.13 11.88
N GLY A 230 -1.93 -8.45 11.72
CA GLY A 230 -0.96 -9.11 10.86
C GLY A 230 -0.62 -10.50 11.39
N ASP A 231 0.40 -11.13 10.77
CA ASP A 231 0.89 -12.40 11.29
C ASP A 231 1.31 -12.25 12.77
N PRO A 232 1.04 -13.24 13.63
CA PRO A 232 1.43 -13.17 15.04
C PRO A 232 2.92 -12.89 15.20
N PRO A 233 3.32 -12.00 16.13
CA PRO A 233 4.74 -11.76 16.40
C PRO A 233 5.42 -13.03 16.95
N ASP A 234 6.66 -13.25 16.53
CA ASP A 234 7.49 -14.32 17.06
C ASP A 234 7.93 -14.07 18.53
N GLU A 235 8.52 -15.09 19.16
CA GLU A 235 8.94 -15.03 20.56
C GLU A 235 9.97 -13.91 20.82
N ALA A 236 10.87 -13.63 19.87
CA ALA A 236 11.85 -12.56 20.03
C ALA A 236 11.19 -11.17 20.12
N LYS A 237 10.17 -10.94 19.29
CA LYS A 237 9.36 -9.70 19.35
C LYS A 237 8.55 -9.62 20.63
N MET A 238 7.95 -10.74 21.07
CA MET A 238 7.21 -10.78 22.34
C MET A 238 8.12 -10.60 23.57
N ALA A 239 9.34 -11.13 23.55
CA ALA A 239 10.34 -10.85 24.59
C ALA A 239 10.62 -9.34 24.68
N ARG A 240 10.75 -8.65 23.53
CA ARG A 240 10.92 -7.19 23.51
C ARG A 240 9.73 -6.45 24.08
N VAL A 241 8.51 -6.90 23.84
CA VAL A 241 7.28 -6.31 24.44
C VAL A 241 7.30 -6.44 25.96
N ARG A 242 7.70 -7.61 26.47
CA ARG A 242 7.83 -7.84 27.94
C ARG A 242 8.92 -6.99 28.57
N GLU A 243 10.09 -6.87 27.93
CA GLU A 243 11.18 -5.98 28.38
C GLU A 243 10.73 -4.51 28.51
N LEU A 244 9.86 -4.05 27.61
CA LEU A 244 9.27 -2.71 27.67
C LEU A 244 8.18 -2.57 28.75
N GLY A 245 7.70 -3.67 29.33
CA GLY A 245 6.65 -3.67 30.34
C GLY A 245 5.30 -3.17 29.82
N VAL A 246 4.97 -3.45 28.55
CA VAL A 246 3.76 -2.97 27.87
C VAL A 246 2.90 -4.08 27.27
N GLN A 247 3.08 -5.32 27.74
CA GLN A 247 2.34 -6.48 27.25
C GLN A 247 0.82 -6.33 27.44
N ASP A 248 0.38 -5.67 28.50
CA ASP A 248 -1.05 -5.46 28.80
C ASP A 248 -1.68 -4.35 27.97
N GLN A 249 -0.87 -3.56 27.25
CA GLN A 249 -1.32 -2.46 26.40
C GLN A 249 -1.52 -2.87 24.94
N VAL A 250 -0.99 -4.02 24.50
CA VAL A 250 -1.02 -4.43 23.10
C VAL A 250 -1.86 -5.66 22.87
N VAL A 251 -2.61 -5.66 21.77
CA VAL A 251 -3.39 -6.81 21.28
C VAL A 251 -2.99 -7.14 19.85
N PHE A 252 -2.91 -8.43 19.55
CA PHE A 252 -2.59 -8.96 18.23
C PHE A 252 -3.76 -9.83 17.75
N PRO A 253 -4.69 -9.27 16.95
CA PRO A 253 -5.86 -10.04 16.47
C PRO A 253 -5.51 -11.09 15.41
N GLY A 254 -4.24 -11.17 14.99
CA GLY A 254 -3.81 -12.01 13.89
C GLY A 254 -4.03 -11.40 12.53
N LEU A 255 -3.91 -12.21 11.49
CA LEU A 255 -4.20 -11.81 10.11
C LEU A 255 -5.71 -11.73 9.92
N LEU A 256 -6.21 -10.55 9.52
CA LEU A 256 -7.62 -10.29 9.30
C LEU A 256 -7.95 -10.28 7.81
N ASP A 257 -9.04 -10.92 7.40
CA ASP A 257 -9.55 -10.82 6.02
C ASP A 257 -10.14 -9.42 5.74
N ASP A 258 -10.75 -8.82 6.75
CA ASP A 258 -11.26 -7.45 6.73
C ASP A 258 -10.71 -6.67 7.94
N VAL A 259 -9.84 -5.70 7.66
CA VAL A 259 -9.21 -4.87 8.71
C VAL A 259 -10.09 -3.73 9.20
N ARG A 260 -11.16 -3.39 8.46
CA ARG A 260 -12.02 -2.24 8.76
C ARG A 260 -12.63 -2.28 10.15
N PRO A 261 -13.24 -3.40 10.62
CA PRO A 261 -13.84 -3.44 11.95
C PRO A 261 -12.81 -3.22 13.06
N ALA A 262 -11.59 -3.74 12.89
CA ALA A 262 -10.52 -3.59 13.87
C ALA A 262 -9.98 -2.15 13.92
N LEU A 263 -9.74 -1.53 12.76
CA LEU A 263 -9.30 -0.14 12.67
C LEU A 263 -10.42 0.82 13.14
N ALA A 264 -11.66 0.56 12.78
CA ALA A 264 -12.81 1.37 13.19
C ALA A 264 -13.08 1.37 14.71
N ALA A 265 -12.55 0.38 15.44
CA ALA A 265 -12.55 0.37 16.90
C ALA A 265 -11.56 1.40 17.50
N CYS A 266 -10.58 1.87 16.73
CA CYS A 266 -9.50 2.73 17.19
C CYS A 266 -9.86 4.23 17.14
N ASP A 267 -9.07 5.05 17.82
CA ASP A 267 -9.15 6.52 17.80
C ASP A 267 -8.08 7.13 16.88
N VAL A 268 -6.95 6.43 16.72
CA VAL A 268 -5.79 6.84 15.95
C VAL A 268 -5.27 5.65 15.17
N GLY A 269 -4.95 5.85 13.89
CA GLY A 269 -4.20 4.86 13.15
C GLY A 269 -2.71 5.16 13.15
N PHE A 270 -1.86 4.14 13.00
CA PHE A 270 -0.43 4.39 12.88
C PHE A 270 0.23 3.54 11.79
N VAL A 271 1.23 4.14 11.13
CA VAL A 271 2.14 3.49 10.18
C VAL A 271 3.53 4.07 10.42
N LEU A 272 4.36 3.35 11.16
CA LEU A 272 5.69 3.80 11.59
C LEU A 272 6.81 3.07 10.85
N SER A 273 6.54 2.66 9.61
CA SER A 273 7.46 1.89 8.77
C SER A 273 8.82 2.61 8.62
N TYR A 274 9.89 1.82 8.55
CA TYR A 274 11.25 2.35 8.30
C TYR A 274 11.49 2.68 6.84
N ARG A 275 10.69 2.08 5.96
CA ARG A 275 10.72 2.29 4.51
C ARG A 275 9.31 2.19 3.97
N GLU A 276 8.89 3.18 3.18
CA GLU A 276 7.56 3.19 2.59
C GLU A 276 7.56 4.03 1.29
N ALA A 277 6.91 3.52 0.25
CA ALA A 277 6.78 4.28 -0.99
C ALA A 277 5.59 5.26 -0.96
N LEU A 278 4.47 4.87 -0.33
CA LEU A 278 3.30 5.73 -0.11
C LEU A 278 2.42 5.23 1.05
N SER A 279 1.98 3.98 1.06
CA SER A 279 1.14 3.27 2.03
C SER A 279 -0.38 3.30 1.77
N PHE A 280 -0.93 2.12 1.48
CA PHE A 280 -2.37 1.91 1.51
C PHE A 280 -2.92 1.98 2.94
N ALA A 281 -2.25 1.34 3.90
CA ALA A 281 -2.70 1.29 5.29
C ALA A 281 -2.91 2.69 5.90
N CYS A 282 -2.04 3.66 5.57
CA CYS A 282 -2.21 5.04 6.00
C CYS A 282 -3.49 5.67 5.42
N ARG A 283 -3.75 5.46 4.13
CA ARG A 283 -4.94 5.99 3.46
C ARG A 283 -6.23 5.33 3.93
N GLU A 284 -6.19 4.03 4.21
CA GLU A 284 -7.30 3.27 4.79
C GLU A 284 -7.69 3.81 6.17
N VAL A 285 -6.70 4.05 7.03
CA VAL A 285 -6.88 4.66 8.35
C VAL A 285 -7.51 6.05 8.23
N MET A 286 -6.95 6.93 7.40
CA MET A 286 -7.46 8.28 7.21
C MET A 286 -8.88 8.29 6.61
N SER A 287 -9.17 7.32 5.73
CA SER A 287 -10.51 7.16 5.16
C SER A 287 -11.54 6.73 6.19
N LEU A 288 -11.17 5.96 7.21
CA LEU A 288 -12.03 5.64 8.36
C LEU A 288 -12.22 6.83 9.32
N GLY A 289 -11.71 8.01 8.99
CA GLY A 289 -11.81 9.21 9.84
C GLY A 289 -10.90 9.17 11.06
N LEU A 290 -9.80 8.41 10.99
CA LEU A 290 -8.80 8.36 12.06
C LEU A 290 -7.60 9.24 11.66
N PRO A 291 -7.09 10.10 12.55
CA PRO A 291 -5.82 10.76 12.32
C PRO A 291 -4.70 9.72 12.27
N ALA A 292 -3.68 9.95 11.43
CA ALA A 292 -2.60 9.00 11.23
C ALA A 292 -1.31 9.46 11.92
N LEU A 293 -0.75 8.62 12.80
CA LEU A 293 0.62 8.78 13.30
C LEU A 293 1.57 8.04 12.36
N VAL A 294 2.43 8.77 11.64
CA VAL A 294 3.29 8.19 10.61
C VAL A 294 4.76 8.55 10.83
N SER A 295 5.67 7.69 10.37
CA SER A 295 7.09 8.03 10.28
C SER A 295 7.39 8.87 9.05
N ASN A 296 8.51 9.62 9.06
CA ASN A 296 8.99 10.39 7.91
C ASN A 296 9.69 9.52 6.85
N ALA A 297 9.30 8.25 6.71
CA ALA A 297 9.89 7.28 5.78
C ALA A 297 9.41 7.49 4.34
N GLY A 298 10.33 7.77 3.43
CA GLY A 298 10.06 7.77 1.99
C GLY A 298 8.90 8.67 1.58
N GLY A 299 7.90 8.10 0.90
CA GLY A 299 6.68 8.80 0.48
C GLY A 299 5.54 8.78 1.50
N LEU A 300 5.73 8.18 2.68
CA LEU A 300 4.68 8.07 3.68
C LEU A 300 4.16 9.44 4.17
N PRO A 301 5.02 10.47 4.42
CA PRO A 301 4.56 11.81 4.80
C PRO A 301 3.69 12.50 3.75
N GLU A 302 3.72 12.08 2.49
CA GLU A 302 2.86 12.67 1.46
C GLU A 302 1.36 12.42 1.68
N ASN A 303 1.00 11.50 2.60
CA ASN A 303 -0.38 11.24 2.98
C ASN A 303 -0.89 12.19 4.05
N VAL A 304 0.00 12.72 4.91
CA VAL A 304 -0.36 13.43 6.15
C VAL A 304 0.12 14.86 6.12
N ILE A 305 -0.71 15.80 6.55
CA ILE A 305 -0.30 17.16 6.88
C ILE A 305 -0.11 17.21 8.40
N ASP A 306 1.16 17.30 8.81
CA ASP A 306 1.53 17.29 10.23
C ASP A 306 0.78 18.35 11.03
N GLY A 307 0.22 17.94 12.18
CA GLY A 307 -0.56 18.79 13.05
C GLY A 307 -1.99 19.09 12.58
N ARG A 308 -2.40 18.70 11.35
CA ARG A 308 -3.75 18.93 10.80
C ARG A 308 -4.59 17.66 10.72
N ASP A 309 -4.08 16.62 10.07
CA ASP A 309 -4.80 15.36 9.83
C ASP A 309 -4.05 14.13 10.36
N GLY A 310 -2.98 14.37 11.13
CA GLY A 310 -2.15 13.38 11.78
C GLY A 310 -0.83 13.98 12.26
N TRP A 311 0.13 13.10 12.56
CA TRP A 311 1.46 13.46 13.05
C TRP A 311 2.53 12.77 12.23
N VAL A 312 3.63 13.48 11.98
CA VAL A 312 4.81 12.94 11.30
C VAL A 312 5.98 12.95 12.29
N VAL A 313 6.53 11.78 12.58
CA VAL A 313 7.66 11.61 13.51
C VAL A 313 8.89 11.06 12.78
N PRO A 314 10.11 11.30 13.27
CA PRO A 314 11.29 10.66 12.70
C PRO A 314 11.23 9.13 12.80
N VAL A 315 11.81 8.44 11.80
CA VAL A 315 11.97 6.98 11.85
C VAL A 315 12.78 6.57 13.06
N ARG A 316 12.34 5.53 13.79
CA ARG A 316 13.03 4.99 14.97
C ARG A 316 13.25 6.02 16.09
N ASP A 317 12.29 6.89 16.29
CA ASP A 317 12.34 7.87 17.39
C ASP A 317 11.20 7.67 18.40
N PRO A 318 11.37 6.76 19.37
CA PRO A 318 10.39 6.56 20.45
C PRO A 318 10.13 7.80 21.31
N ARG A 319 11.09 8.76 21.38
CA ARG A 319 10.90 10.00 22.14
C ARG A 319 9.89 10.94 21.45
N ALA A 320 10.03 11.11 20.14
CA ALA A 320 9.07 11.86 19.35
C ALA A 320 7.67 11.22 19.41
N ILE A 321 7.61 9.89 19.37
CA ILE A 321 6.34 9.14 19.53
C ILE A 321 5.75 9.41 20.93
N ALA A 322 6.55 9.31 22.00
CA ALA A 322 6.08 9.59 23.37
C ALA A 322 5.52 11.01 23.52
N ALA A 323 6.15 12.02 22.91
CA ALA A 323 5.66 13.39 22.91
C ALA A 323 4.28 13.52 22.21
N VAL A 324 4.09 12.83 21.07
CA VAL A 324 2.79 12.80 20.39
C VAL A 324 1.73 12.10 21.24
N LEU A 325 2.06 10.96 21.87
CA LEU A 325 1.14 10.25 22.76
C LEU A 325 0.74 11.11 23.96
N GLN A 326 1.69 11.82 24.58
CA GLN A 326 1.40 12.76 25.67
C GLN A 326 0.46 13.89 25.19
N GLY A 327 0.71 14.48 24.01
CA GLY A 327 -0.16 15.50 23.43
C GLY A 327 -1.60 15.03 23.17
N MET A 328 -1.81 13.74 22.87
CA MET A 328 -3.15 13.17 22.74
C MET A 328 -3.91 13.14 24.08
N LEU A 329 -3.20 12.95 25.19
CA LEU A 329 -3.80 13.01 26.54
C LEU A 329 -4.10 14.46 26.96
N ASP A 330 -3.22 15.38 26.60
CA ASP A 330 -3.32 16.79 27.00
C ASP A 330 -4.47 17.49 26.24
N ASP A 331 -4.72 17.11 24.98
CA ASP A 331 -5.80 17.66 24.15
C ASP A 331 -6.51 16.57 23.31
N PRO A 332 -7.44 15.83 23.90
CA PRO A 332 -8.24 14.82 23.19
C PRO A 332 -9.13 15.41 22.09
N SER A 333 -9.56 16.67 22.23
CA SER A 333 -10.43 17.34 21.25
C SER A 333 -9.71 17.58 19.93
N ARG A 334 -8.42 17.89 19.98
CA ARG A 334 -7.56 18.01 18.81
C ARG A 334 -7.46 16.68 18.03
N THR A 335 -7.33 15.55 18.72
CA THR A 335 -7.29 14.25 18.09
C THR A 335 -8.57 13.97 17.28
N ALA A 336 -9.74 14.30 17.81
CA ALA A 336 -11.00 14.13 17.11
C ALA A 336 -11.12 15.07 15.89
N ALA A 337 -10.69 16.33 16.03
CA ALA A 337 -10.67 17.30 14.91
C ALA A 337 -9.74 16.85 13.78
N MET A 338 -8.57 16.31 14.11
CA MET A 338 -7.65 15.75 13.14
C MET A 338 -8.25 14.56 12.39
N GLY A 339 -9.05 13.70 13.05
CA GLY A 339 -9.75 12.59 12.40
C GLY A 339 -10.77 13.08 11.37
N ALA A 340 -11.51 14.13 11.66
CA ALA A 340 -12.42 14.75 10.70
C ALA A 340 -11.66 15.32 9.48
N ALA A 341 -10.53 16.00 9.71
CA ALA A 341 -9.67 16.52 8.65
C ALA A 341 -9.04 15.40 7.80
N ALA A 342 -8.66 14.28 8.42
CA ALA A 342 -8.16 13.09 7.71
C ALA A 342 -9.23 12.49 6.77
N ARG A 343 -10.48 12.42 7.22
CA ARG A 343 -11.61 11.97 6.38
C ARG A 343 -11.88 12.93 5.22
N GLU A 344 -11.92 14.23 5.48
CA GLU A 344 -12.08 15.24 4.43
C GLU A 344 -11.01 15.11 3.35
N LYS A 345 -9.74 15.03 3.75
CA LYS A 345 -8.63 14.82 2.82
C LYS A 345 -8.74 13.51 2.06
N SER A 346 -9.17 12.43 2.71
CA SER A 346 -9.38 11.15 2.05
C SER A 346 -10.42 11.25 0.93
N LEU A 347 -11.53 11.91 1.17
CA LEU A 347 -12.58 12.11 0.17
C LEU A 347 -12.11 12.99 -0.99
N SER A 348 -11.33 14.04 -0.72
CA SER A 348 -10.84 14.95 -1.76
C SER A 348 -9.70 14.35 -2.60
N ASP A 349 -8.75 13.61 -1.98
CA ASP A 349 -7.46 13.29 -2.59
C ASP A 349 -7.24 11.79 -2.87
N PHE A 350 -7.92 10.88 -2.12
CA PHE A 350 -7.64 9.46 -2.17
C PHE A 350 -8.67 8.67 -2.98
N GLY A 351 -9.67 9.33 -3.55
CA GLY A 351 -10.78 8.68 -4.26
C GLY A 351 -10.33 7.80 -5.41
N LEU A 352 -10.96 6.62 -5.54
CA LEU A 352 -10.64 5.62 -6.55
C LEU A 352 -10.85 6.15 -7.97
N ALA A 353 -11.91 6.92 -8.22
CA ALA A 353 -12.22 7.48 -9.54
C ALA A 353 -11.07 8.37 -10.06
N LYS A 354 -10.58 9.29 -9.24
CA LYS A 354 -9.46 10.18 -9.56
C LYS A 354 -8.17 9.41 -9.90
N PHE A 355 -7.90 8.35 -9.15
CA PHE A 355 -6.76 7.47 -9.39
C PHE A 355 -6.86 6.73 -10.73
N VAL A 356 -8.04 6.17 -11.02
CA VAL A 356 -8.30 5.43 -12.27
C VAL A 356 -8.22 6.37 -13.47
N GLU A 357 -8.84 7.54 -13.40
CA GLU A 357 -8.80 8.57 -14.46
C GLU A 357 -7.39 9.04 -14.74
N ALA A 358 -6.62 9.39 -13.72
CA ALA A 358 -5.22 9.83 -13.89
C ALA A 358 -4.34 8.72 -14.49
N THR A 359 -4.56 7.46 -14.10
CA THR A 359 -3.83 6.32 -14.67
C THR A 359 -4.23 6.10 -16.13
N PHE A 360 -5.51 6.21 -16.44
CA PHE A 360 -6.01 6.06 -17.82
C PHE A 360 -5.50 7.16 -18.75
N ALA A 361 -5.37 8.40 -18.28
CA ALA A 361 -4.74 9.49 -19.04
C ALA A 361 -3.29 9.16 -19.43
N VAL A 362 -2.53 8.46 -18.56
CA VAL A 362 -1.18 7.96 -18.92
C VAL A 362 -1.24 6.90 -20.01
N TYR A 363 -2.27 6.04 -20.01
CA TYR A 363 -2.46 5.03 -21.07
C TYR A 363 -2.76 5.68 -22.41
N GLN A 364 -3.67 6.66 -22.46
CA GLN A 364 -3.96 7.42 -23.67
C GLN A 364 -2.71 8.10 -24.22
N ALA A 365 -1.98 8.82 -23.36
CA ALA A 365 -0.73 9.45 -23.76
C ALA A 365 0.37 8.46 -24.21
N ALA A 366 0.33 7.20 -23.77
CA ALA A 366 1.24 6.16 -24.25
C ALA A 366 0.84 5.61 -25.63
N LEU A 367 -0.44 5.66 -25.98
CA LEU A 367 -0.96 5.29 -27.28
C LEU A 367 -0.70 6.39 -28.33
N ASP A 368 -0.94 7.67 -27.97
CA ASP A 368 -0.80 8.83 -28.86
C ASP A 368 0.67 9.13 -29.20
N GLY A 369 1.61 8.74 -28.36
CA GLY A 369 3.05 9.00 -28.54
C GLY A 369 3.78 8.02 -29.48
N ARG A 370 3.04 7.29 -30.36
CA ARG A 370 3.59 6.29 -31.28
C ARG A 370 3.46 6.67 -32.74
#